data_e48c5694a11b8ab172ea64fdb7e75c9d
#
_entry.id   e48c5694a11b8ab172ea64fdb7e75c9d
#
_cell.length_a   1.000
_cell.length_b   1.000
_cell.length_c   1.000
_cell.angle_alpha   90.00
_cell.angle_beta   90.00
_cell.angle_gamma   90.00
#
_symmetry.space_group_name_H-M   'P 1'
#
loop_
_entity.id
_entity.type
_entity.pdbx_description
1 polymer ?
#
loop_
_entity_poly.entity_id
_entity_poly.type
_entity_poly.pdbx_seq_one_letter_code
_entity_poly.pdbx_strand_id
1 'polypeptide(L)'
;MKKLFTLASLLVAVSLVLTACGGGGGSTASDLLGAITERGYILVSTDPNYAPQSFLNTEGSRPSDTKCPSDALTTAEMQGFDVDVAKAIGEALGVETCFATPSWDAITAGSWADKWDVSVGSMTVTTARQTVLDFSVPYYYTPAVVAVAADSGIDSVEGLSGQAVCAGASTTYEFWLNGDTEGLGLPEASIYASVPADVTVVPLETDQECAQAIAAGRTDFVAYVTSETVVDANIAEGMPVVKLDGAVYSEDLAAAFDKGSTLDTTSLRAKVDELFTAMHSDGRLSALSNQWFEMDLTAAPNQ
;
A
#
# COMPACT_ATOMS: atom_id res chain seq x y z
N MET A 1 83.80 -49.71 9.89
CA MET A 1 83.58 -49.50 8.50
C MET A 1 82.08 -49.63 8.20
N LYS A 2 81.22 -48.75 8.57
CA LYS A 2 79.82 -48.66 8.13
C LYS A 2 79.37 -47.22 8.34
N LYS A 3 79.15 -46.49 7.26
CA LYS A 3 78.67 -45.12 7.28
C LYS A 3 77.14 -45.13 7.41
N LEU A 4 76.62 -44.48 8.46
CA LEU A 4 75.24 -44.18 8.61
C LEU A 4 74.91 -42.96 7.75
N PHE A 5 73.90 -43.08 6.88
CA PHE A 5 73.21 -41.96 6.21
C PHE A 5 71.93 -41.71 6.92
N THR A 6 71.77 -40.52 7.49
CA THR A 6 70.55 -40.00 8.06
C THR A 6 69.79 -39.27 6.96
N LEU A 7 68.60 -39.78 6.59
CA LEU A 7 67.64 -39.10 5.72
C LEU A 7 66.76 -38.19 6.61
N ALA A 8 66.81 -36.90 6.37
CA ALA A 8 65.85 -35.93 6.93
C ALA A 8 64.64 -35.87 6.04
N SER A 9 63.48 -36.31 6.54
CA SER A 9 62.22 -36.23 5.87
C SER A 9 61.58 -34.87 6.15
N LEU A 10 61.46 -34.04 5.12
CA LEU A 10 60.75 -32.75 5.15
C LEU A 10 59.24 -33.00 4.95
N LEU A 11 58.43 -32.87 6.00
CA LEU A 11 56.96 -32.90 5.92
C LEU A 11 56.48 -31.53 5.47
N VAL A 12 55.99 -31.44 4.23
CA VAL A 12 55.25 -30.30 3.73
C VAL A 12 53.80 -30.52 4.11
N ALA A 13 53.30 -29.74 5.08
CA ALA A 13 51.87 -29.67 5.40
C ALA A 13 51.18 -28.78 4.37
N VAL A 14 50.46 -29.40 3.43
CA VAL A 14 49.54 -28.70 2.53
C VAL A 14 48.25 -28.43 3.29
N SER A 15 48.06 -27.17 3.71
CA SER A 15 46.79 -26.71 4.26
C SER A 15 45.77 -26.53 3.13
N LEU A 16 44.87 -27.48 2.95
CA LEU A 16 43.67 -27.32 2.12
C LEU A 16 42.73 -26.32 2.78
N VAL A 17 42.70 -25.12 2.25
CA VAL A 17 41.61 -24.16 2.53
C VAL A 17 40.39 -24.63 1.73
N LEU A 18 39.48 -25.32 2.39
CA LEU A 18 38.13 -25.60 1.87
C LEU A 18 37.37 -24.30 1.87
N THR A 19 37.32 -23.60 0.76
CA THR A 19 36.35 -22.57 0.47
C THR A 19 35.00 -23.26 0.26
N ALA A 20 34.21 -23.36 1.32
CA ALA A 20 32.81 -23.76 1.22
C ALA A 20 32.02 -22.61 0.59
N CYS A 21 31.85 -22.65 -0.72
CA CYS A 21 30.73 -21.90 -1.37
C CYS A 21 29.44 -22.63 -1.04
N GLY A 22 28.85 -22.34 0.10
CA GLY A 22 27.48 -22.69 0.44
C GLY A 22 26.61 -21.50 0.06
N GLY A 23 25.93 -21.57 -1.08
CA GLY A 23 24.84 -20.64 -1.43
C GLY A 23 23.66 -20.86 -0.50
N GLY A 24 23.34 -19.86 0.26
CA GLY A 24 22.24 -19.76 1.21
C GLY A 24 22.52 -18.49 2.00
N GLY A 25 22.33 -17.31 1.37
CA GLY A 25 22.47 -16.04 2.04
C GLY A 25 21.33 -15.87 3.04
N GLY A 26 21.48 -16.44 4.23
CA GLY A 26 20.74 -15.96 5.38
C GLY A 26 21.26 -14.55 5.67
N SER A 27 20.38 -13.53 5.67
CA SER A 27 20.72 -12.18 6.07
C SER A 27 21.39 -12.22 7.45
N THR A 28 22.53 -11.51 7.58
CA THR A 28 23.16 -11.28 8.87
C THR A 28 22.59 -10.06 9.58
N ALA A 29 21.62 -9.38 8.95
CA ALA A 29 20.95 -8.22 9.48
C ALA A 29 20.13 -8.58 10.73
N SER A 30 20.21 -7.73 11.72
CA SER A 30 19.48 -7.90 12.99
C SER A 30 18.04 -7.37 12.93
N ASP A 31 17.70 -6.60 11.89
CA ASP A 31 16.41 -5.97 11.67
C ASP A 31 16.06 -5.87 10.18
N LEU A 32 14.82 -5.49 9.89
CA LEU A 32 14.30 -5.41 8.53
C LEU A 32 15.02 -4.36 7.69
N LEU A 33 15.37 -3.20 8.25
CA LEU A 33 16.12 -2.15 7.55
C LEU A 33 17.49 -2.63 7.09
N GLY A 34 18.19 -3.34 7.94
CA GLY A 34 19.48 -3.98 7.60
C GLY A 34 19.33 -4.98 6.46
N ALA A 35 18.31 -5.84 6.51
CA ALA A 35 18.02 -6.83 5.47
C ALA A 35 17.71 -6.18 4.12
N ILE A 36 16.92 -5.10 4.10
CA ILE A 36 16.61 -4.30 2.90
C ILE A 36 17.89 -3.71 2.31
N THR A 37 18.72 -3.10 3.16
CA THR A 37 19.97 -2.46 2.73
C THR A 37 20.96 -3.50 2.16
N GLU A 38 21.09 -4.67 2.80
CA GLU A 38 21.98 -5.76 2.36
C GLU A 38 21.55 -6.32 0.99
N ARG A 39 20.26 -6.56 0.76
CA ARG A 39 19.73 -7.08 -0.53
C ARG A 39 19.64 -6.01 -1.61
N GLY A 40 19.59 -4.71 -1.24
CA GLY A 40 19.61 -3.57 -2.15
C GLY A 40 18.31 -3.20 -2.82
N TYR A 41 17.18 -3.71 -2.32
CA TYR A 41 15.83 -3.29 -2.73
C TYR A 41 14.86 -3.36 -1.53
N ILE A 42 13.82 -2.54 -1.57
CA ILE A 42 12.64 -2.62 -0.69
C ILE A 42 11.45 -3.18 -1.48
N LEU A 43 10.71 -4.11 -0.90
CA LEU A 43 9.52 -4.68 -1.51
C LEU A 43 8.28 -4.10 -0.84
N VAL A 44 7.52 -3.32 -1.60
CA VAL A 44 6.34 -2.57 -1.14
C VAL A 44 5.09 -3.26 -1.64
N SER A 45 4.10 -3.51 -0.77
CA SER A 45 2.78 -3.94 -1.25
C SER A 45 1.89 -2.75 -1.58
N THR A 46 1.17 -2.84 -2.70
CA THR A 46 0.21 -1.85 -3.17
C THR A 46 -0.84 -2.48 -4.07
N ASP A 47 -1.95 -1.79 -4.33
CA ASP A 47 -2.97 -2.22 -5.29
C ASP A 47 -2.62 -1.68 -6.69
N PRO A 48 -2.53 -2.52 -7.75
CA PRO A 48 -2.27 -2.07 -9.11
C PRO A 48 -3.51 -1.52 -9.83
N ASN A 49 -4.68 -1.49 -9.20
CA ASN A 49 -5.97 -1.06 -9.78
C ASN A 49 -6.63 0.09 -8.99
N TYR A 50 -5.84 0.90 -8.30
CA TYR A 50 -6.33 1.99 -7.45
C TYR A 50 -5.83 3.35 -7.97
N ALA A 51 -6.21 3.72 -9.21
CA ALA A 51 -5.87 5.02 -9.80
C ALA A 51 -6.65 6.16 -9.10
N PRO A 52 -6.02 7.32 -8.88
CA PRO A 52 -4.68 7.74 -9.30
C PRO A 52 -3.58 7.45 -8.26
N GLN A 53 -3.85 6.71 -7.20
CA GLN A 53 -2.90 6.39 -6.14
C GLN A 53 -1.85 5.38 -6.58
N SER A 54 -2.28 4.23 -7.12
CA SER A 54 -1.37 3.18 -7.60
C SER A 54 -2.03 2.38 -8.72
N PHE A 55 -1.37 2.32 -9.88
CA PHE A 55 -1.87 1.60 -11.04
C PHE A 55 -0.74 1.21 -12.00
N LEU A 56 -1.05 0.28 -12.91
CA LEU A 56 -0.08 -0.20 -13.89
C LEU A 56 0.29 0.91 -14.89
N ASN A 57 1.59 1.06 -15.15
CA ASN A 57 2.11 1.86 -16.26
C ASN A 57 2.20 0.98 -17.49
N THR A 58 1.18 1.04 -18.35
CA THR A 58 1.11 0.22 -19.57
C THR A 58 2.14 0.60 -20.65
N GLU A 59 2.75 1.79 -20.54
CA GLU A 59 3.81 2.26 -21.44
C GLU A 59 5.20 1.93 -20.88
N GLY A 60 5.29 1.59 -19.59
CA GLY A 60 6.52 1.25 -18.93
C GLY A 60 7.02 -0.16 -19.27
N SER A 61 8.30 -0.35 -19.13
CA SER A 61 8.92 -1.66 -19.31
C SER A 61 9.96 -1.93 -18.26
N ARG A 62 10.04 -3.19 -17.82
CA ARG A 62 10.97 -3.65 -16.81
C ARG A 62 12.43 -3.41 -17.22
N PRO A 63 13.24 -2.69 -16.42
CA PRO A 63 14.67 -2.53 -16.67
C PRO A 63 15.40 -3.89 -16.62
N SER A 64 16.37 -4.11 -17.50
CA SER A 64 17.10 -5.38 -17.55
C SER A 64 18.11 -5.57 -16.41
N ASP A 65 18.50 -4.48 -15.75
CA ASP A 65 19.47 -4.43 -14.64
C ASP A 65 18.82 -4.24 -13.26
N THR A 66 17.50 -4.37 -13.19
CA THR A 66 16.76 -4.26 -11.92
C THR A 66 17.15 -5.35 -10.93
N LYS A 67 17.15 -5.00 -9.64
CA LYS A 67 17.28 -5.93 -8.53
C LYS A 67 15.94 -6.51 -8.07
N CYS A 68 14.82 -5.98 -8.58
CA CYS A 68 13.50 -6.45 -8.22
C CYS A 68 13.32 -7.93 -8.56
N PRO A 69 12.76 -8.75 -7.67
CA PRO A 69 12.38 -10.13 -7.95
C PRO A 69 11.52 -10.24 -9.20
N SER A 70 11.59 -11.37 -9.92
CA SER A 70 10.88 -11.55 -11.19
C SER A 70 9.34 -11.55 -11.05
N ASP A 71 8.83 -11.80 -9.86
CA ASP A 71 7.42 -11.79 -9.47
C ASP A 71 6.95 -10.47 -8.86
N ALA A 72 7.85 -9.49 -8.73
CA ALA A 72 7.53 -8.13 -8.31
C ALA A 72 7.61 -7.15 -9.48
N LEU A 73 6.82 -6.09 -9.46
CA LEU A 73 6.87 -5.00 -10.43
C LEU A 73 7.94 -3.97 -10.03
N THR A 74 8.41 -3.21 -11.02
CA THR A 74 9.38 -2.12 -10.82
C THR A 74 8.68 -0.76 -10.83
N THR A 75 9.39 0.30 -10.46
CA THR A 75 8.92 1.69 -10.57
C THR A 75 8.66 2.13 -12.02
N ALA A 76 9.15 1.40 -13.02
CA ALA A 76 8.83 1.67 -14.41
C ALA A 76 7.49 1.04 -14.85
N GLU A 77 7.08 -0.03 -14.19
CA GLU A 77 5.87 -0.80 -14.48
C GLU A 77 4.66 -0.34 -13.65
N MET A 78 4.89 0.51 -12.63
CA MET A 78 3.87 1.09 -11.76
C MET A 78 3.92 2.61 -11.81
N GLN A 79 2.80 3.28 -11.55
CA GLN A 79 2.69 4.73 -11.44
C GLN A 79 1.57 5.13 -10.48
N GLY A 80 1.60 6.38 -9.99
CA GLY A 80 0.61 6.93 -9.09
C GLY A 80 1.23 7.59 -7.86
N PHE A 81 0.39 8.23 -7.06
CA PHE A 81 0.81 8.95 -5.87
C PHE A 81 1.54 8.05 -4.86
N ASP A 82 0.95 6.90 -4.50
CA ASP A 82 1.54 5.93 -3.57
C ASP A 82 2.84 5.35 -4.11
N VAL A 83 2.92 5.16 -5.44
CA VAL A 83 4.13 4.67 -6.12
C VAL A 83 5.27 5.68 -5.98
N ASP A 84 5.00 6.99 -6.17
CA ASP A 84 6.01 8.03 -6.01
C ASP A 84 6.42 8.21 -4.53
N VAL A 85 5.48 8.05 -3.59
CA VAL A 85 5.79 8.03 -2.14
C VAL A 85 6.66 6.82 -1.79
N ALA A 86 6.33 5.62 -2.27
CA ALA A 86 7.14 4.42 -2.06
C ALA A 86 8.54 4.54 -2.68
N LYS A 87 8.64 5.14 -3.87
CA LYS A 87 9.91 5.45 -4.53
C LYS A 87 10.77 6.39 -3.67
N ALA A 88 10.17 7.42 -3.06
CA ALA A 88 10.91 8.30 -2.15
C ALA A 88 11.46 7.54 -0.93
N ILE A 89 10.78 6.51 -0.44
CA ILE A 89 11.30 5.63 0.63
C ILE A 89 12.56 4.91 0.13
N GLY A 90 12.49 4.23 -1.01
CA GLY A 90 13.65 3.52 -1.58
C GLY A 90 14.85 4.45 -1.82
N GLU A 91 14.61 5.64 -2.37
CA GLU A 91 15.64 6.66 -2.58
C GLU A 91 16.30 7.11 -1.26
N ALA A 92 15.49 7.35 -0.21
CA ALA A 92 16.01 7.71 1.11
C ALA A 92 16.82 6.60 1.77
N LEU A 93 16.53 5.33 1.47
CA LEU A 93 17.27 4.17 1.94
C LEU A 93 18.47 3.82 1.04
N GLY A 94 18.59 4.41 -0.14
CA GLY A 94 19.63 4.11 -1.13
C GLY A 94 19.46 2.74 -1.79
N VAL A 95 18.21 2.27 -1.94
CA VAL A 95 17.86 0.96 -2.51
C VAL A 95 16.81 1.11 -3.63
N GLU A 96 16.67 0.07 -4.45
CA GLU A 96 15.62 0.04 -5.48
C GLU A 96 14.25 -0.24 -4.84
N THR A 97 13.18 0.38 -5.36
CA THR A 97 11.80 0.11 -4.94
C THR A 97 11.16 -0.89 -5.88
N CYS A 98 10.61 -1.95 -5.32
CA CYS A 98 9.90 -3.02 -6.02
C CYS A 98 8.48 -3.14 -5.44
N PHE A 99 7.52 -3.61 -6.24
CA PHE A 99 6.13 -3.71 -5.83
C PHE A 99 5.61 -5.14 -5.88
N ALA A 100 5.05 -5.61 -4.76
CA ALA A 100 4.19 -6.77 -4.69
C ALA A 100 2.73 -6.32 -4.78
N THR A 101 1.88 -7.09 -5.44
CA THR A 101 0.46 -6.75 -5.65
C THR A 101 -0.46 -7.85 -5.13
N PRO A 102 -0.42 -8.15 -3.81
CA PRO A 102 -1.36 -9.11 -3.20
C PRO A 102 -2.77 -8.51 -3.12
N SER A 103 -3.77 -9.34 -2.81
CA SER A 103 -5.12 -8.86 -2.54
C SER A 103 -5.17 -7.97 -1.29
N TRP A 104 -6.13 -7.04 -1.26
CA TRP A 104 -6.26 -6.06 -0.18
C TRP A 104 -6.50 -6.70 1.19
N ASP A 105 -7.32 -7.74 1.26
CA ASP A 105 -7.57 -8.50 2.47
C ASP A 105 -6.29 -9.16 3.03
N ALA A 106 -5.40 -9.65 2.15
CA ALA A 106 -4.12 -10.19 2.58
C ALA A 106 -3.19 -9.11 3.16
N ILE A 107 -3.26 -7.88 2.65
CA ILE A 107 -2.48 -6.76 3.18
C ILE A 107 -3.02 -6.33 4.56
N THR A 108 -4.33 -6.12 4.67
CA THR A 108 -4.96 -5.59 5.90
C THR A 108 -4.99 -6.59 7.04
N ALA A 109 -4.95 -7.89 6.75
CA ALA A 109 -4.94 -8.95 7.77
C ALA A 109 -3.64 -9.02 8.59
N GLY A 110 -2.53 -8.39 8.14
CA GLY A 110 -1.21 -8.59 8.73
C GLY A 110 -0.70 -10.02 8.53
N SER A 111 0.31 -10.42 9.30
CA SER A 111 0.93 -11.77 9.19
C SER A 111 1.38 -12.07 7.76
N TRP A 112 2.10 -11.13 7.16
CA TRP A 112 2.54 -11.18 5.76
C TRP A 112 3.57 -12.28 5.48
N ALA A 113 4.09 -12.92 6.52
CA ALA A 113 5.12 -13.96 6.42
C ALA A 113 6.36 -13.48 5.62
N ASP A 114 6.74 -12.20 5.81
CA ASP A 114 7.87 -11.53 5.18
C ASP A 114 7.84 -11.55 3.63
N LYS A 115 6.64 -11.64 3.03
CA LYS A 115 6.47 -11.61 1.56
C LYS A 115 6.68 -10.21 0.97
N TRP A 116 6.52 -9.18 1.78
CA TRP A 116 6.87 -7.77 1.49
C TRP A 116 7.24 -7.07 2.80
N ASP A 117 7.87 -5.91 2.70
CA ASP A 117 8.48 -5.21 3.84
C ASP A 117 7.57 -4.15 4.47
N VAL A 118 6.82 -3.48 3.64
CA VAL A 118 5.97 -2.34 3.97
C VAL A 118 4.81 -2.27 3.00
N SER A 119 3.67 -1.77 3.44
CA SER A 119 2.56 -1.42 2.55
C SER A 119 2.50 0.10 2.38
N VAL A 120 2.49 0.55 1.12
CA VAL A 120 2.20 1.93 0.72
C VAL A 120 1.12 1.85 -0.35
N GLY A 121 -0.14 1.96 0.07
CA GLY A 121 -1.30 1.72 -0.76
C GLY A 121 -2.53 2.35 -0.13
N SER A 122 -2.42 3.61 0.30
CA SER A 122 -3.54 4.40 0.83
C SER A 122 -4.30 3.70 1.95
N MET A 123 -3.56 3.13 2.91
CA MET A 123 -4.18 2.39 4.01
C MET A 123 -4.64 3.34 5.12
N THR A 124 -5.94 3.36 5.37
CA THR A 124 -6.56 4.08 6.48
C THR A 124 -6.07 3.52 7.81
N VAL A 125 -5.61 4.38 8.70
CA VAL A 125 -5.26 4.03 10.08
C VAL A 125 -6.55 3.78 10.87
N THR A 126 -6.79 2.54 11.27
CA THR A 126 -7.95 2.16 12.11
C THR A 126 -7.50 1.41 13.35
N THR A 127 -8.31 1.47 14.42
CA THR A 127 -8.00 0.72 15.66
C THR A 127 -7.97 -0.79 15.41
N ALA A 128 -8.80 -1.30 14.51
CA ALA A 128 -8.81 -2.72 14.13
C ALA A 128 -7.50 -3.12 13.46
N ARG A 129 -7.05 -2.37 12.43
CA ARG A 129 -5.79 -2.62 11.73
C ARG A 129 -4.57 -2.46 12.64
N GLN A 130 -4.61 -1.51 13.58
CA GLN A 130 -3.54 -1.31 14.57
C GLN A 130 -3.35 -2.51 15.52
N THR A 131 -4.25 -3.48 15.57
CA THR A 131 -4.03 -4.72 16.34
C THR A 131 -2.97 -5.63 15.71
N VAL A 132 -2.84 -5.60 14.39
CA VAL A 132 -1.95 -6.49 13.60
C VAL A 132 -0.86 -5.74 12.82
N LEU A 133 -1.02 -4.43 12.60
CA LEU A 133 -0.10 -3.57 11.87
C LEU A 133 0.37 -2.39 12.74
N ASP A 134 1.61 -1.96 12.53
CA ASP A 134 2.09 -0.65 12.94
C ASP A 134 2.00 0.31 11.76
N PHE A 135 1.87 1.62 12.04
CA PHE A 135 1.72 2.64 11.01
C PHE A 135 2.80 3.72 11.16
N SER A 136 3.14 4.35 10.03
CA SER A 136 3.89 5.60 10.02
C SER A 136 3.00 6.78 10.44
N VAL A 137 3.59 7.97 10.53
CA VAL A 137 2.80 9.22 10.42
C VAL A 137 2.04 9.21 9.09
N PRO A 138 0.80 9.74 9.03
CA PRO A 138 0.07 9.83 7.77
C PRO A 138 0.84 10.63 6.73
N TYR A 139 0.82 10.19 5.49
CA TYR A 139 1.44 10.91 4.38
C TYR A 139 0.43 11.74 3.57
N TYR A 140 -0.86 11.44 3.67
CA TYR A 140 -1.94 12.28 3.16
C TYR A 140 -3.28 11.94 3.81
N TYR A 141 -4.30 12.74 3.51
CA TYR A 141 -5.66 12.62 4.03
C TYR A 141 -6.64 12.72 2.87
N THR A 142 -7.73 11.96 2.93
CA THR A 142 -8.78 12.06 1.90
C THR A 142 -10.15 11.80 2.49
N PRO A 143 -11.21 12.46 1.98
CA PRO A 143 -12.57 12.09 2.33
C PRO A 143 -13.00 10.81 1.61
N ALA A 144 -13.75 9.96 2.30
CA ALA A 144 -14.55 8.91 1.71
C ALA A 144 -15.88 9.50 1.22
N VAL A 145 -16.24 9.19 -0.02
CA VAL A 145 -17.43 9.74 -0.67
C VAL A 145 -18.25 8.64 -1.34
N VAL A 146 -19.51 8.97 -1.64
CA VAL A 146 -20.39 8.12 -2.43
C VAL A 146 -20.42 8.60 -3.87
N ALA A 147 -20.27 7.66 -4.81
CA ALA A 147 -20.59 7.89 -6.22
C ALA A 147 -21.78 7.02 -6.62
N VAL A 148 -22.69 7.58 -7.41
CA VAL A 148 -23.89 6.91 -7.90
C VAL A 148 -23.88 6.83 -9.42
N ALA A 149 -24.56 5.82 -9.99
CA ALA A 149 -24.80 5.79 -11.43
C ALA A 149 -25.51 7.07 -11.87
N ALA A 150 -25.06 7.69 -12.96
CA ALA A 150 -25.56 9.00 -13.40
C ALA A 150 -27.09 9.05 -13.71
N ASP A 151 -27.67 7.90 -14.03
CA ASP A 151 -29.09 7.72 -14.31
C ASP A 151 -29.90 7.18 -13.12
N SER A 152 -29.28 7.03 -11.93
CA SER A 152 -29.95 6.49 -10.73
C SER A 152 -31.04 7.38 -10.17
N GLY A 153 -30.93 8.71 -10.38
CA GLY A 153 -31.83 9.70 -9.78
C GLY A 153 -31.58 9.93 -8.28
N ILE A 154 -30.49 9.38 -7.71
CA ILE A 154 -30.10 9.57 -6.30
C ILE A 154 -29.25 10.83 -6.23
N ASP A 155 -29.58 11.74 -5.32
CA ASP A 155 -28.94 13.06 -5.15
C ASP A 155 -28.36 13.29 -3.73
N SER A 156 -28.54 12.34 -2.82
CA SER A 156 -28.03 12.45 -1.45
C SER A 156 -27.69 11.07 -0.86
N VAL A 157 -26.90 11.03 0.21
CA VAL A 157 -26.54 9.80 0.93
C VAL A 157 -27.77 9.11 1.49
N GLU A 158 -28.78 9.86 1.97
CA GLU A 158 -30.05 9.31 2.48
C GLU A 158 -30.84 8.58 1.39
N GLY A 159 -30.69 8.98 0.12
CA GLY A 159 -31.30 8.32 -1.03
C GLY A 159 -30.80 6.90 -1.30
N LEU A 160 -29.74 6.47 -0.63
CA LEU A 160 -29.26 5.08 -0.69
C LEU A 160 -30.10 4.12 0.15
N SER A 161 -31.08 4.60 0.95
CA SER A 161 -31.93 3.74 1.77
C SER A 161 -32.62 2.68 0.90
N GLY A 162 -32.48 1.41 1.28
CA GLY A 162 -33.02 0.26 0.52
C GLY A 162 -32.30 -0.06 -0.79
N GLN A 163 -31.22 0.63 -1.12
CA GLN A 163 -30.44 0.39 -2.33
C GLN A 163 -29.31 -0.63 -2.10
N ALA A 164 -28.85 -1.23 -3.20
CA ALA A 164 -27.60 -1.98 -3.20
C ALA A 164 -26.42 -1.05 -3.55
N VAL A 165 -25.35 -1.12 -2.75
CA VAL A 165 -24.16 -0.27 -2.84
C VAL A 165 -22.91 -1.13 -2.84
N CYS A 166 -21.99 -0.86 -3.76
CA CYS A 166 -20.75 -1.59 -3.91
C CYS A 166 -19.62 -0.97 -3.08
N ALA A 167 -18.69 -1.78 -2.62
CA ALA A 167 -17.39 -1.38 -2.07
C ALA A 167 -16.36 -2.47 -2.31
N GLY A 168 -15.08 -2.11 -2.25
CA GLY A 168 -14.00 -3.09 -2.20
C GLY A 168 -14.06 -3.89 -0.90
N ALA A 169 -13.85 -5.19 -0.99
CA ALA A 169 -13.85 -6.09 0.16
C ALA A 169 -12.73 -5.73 1.16
N SER A 170 -13.02 -5.85 2.46
CA SER A 170 -12.10 -5.55 3.57
C SER A 170 -11.63 -4.09 3.64
N THR A 171 -12.34 -3.18 2.94
CA THR A 171 -12.09 -1.74 3.02
C THR A 171 -12.88 -1.08 4.15
N THR A 172 -12.46 0.11 4.56
CA THR A 172 -13.24 0.97 5.46
C THR A 172 -14.59 1.35 4.86
N TYR A 173 -14.70 1.39 3.54
CA TYR A 173 -15.94 1.64 2.78
C TYR A 173 -16.95 0.52 3.00
N GLU A 174 -16.53 -0.74 2.90
CA GLU A 174 -17.38 -1.90 3.20
C GLU A 174 -17.84 -1.89 4.66
N PHE A 175 -16.93 -1.61 5.61
CA PHE A 175 -17.27 -1.54 7.04
C PHE A 175 -18.28 -0.43 7.33
N TRP A 176 -18.11 0.76 6.73
CA TRP A 176 -19.08 1.85 6.86
C TRP A 176 -20.44 1.44 6.32
N LEU A 177 -20.53 0.86 5.13
CA LEU A 177 -21.78 0.40 4.51
C LEU A 177 -22.49 -0.68 5.34
N ASN A 178 -21.74 -1.56 6.00
CA ASN A 178 -22.29 -2.58 6.89
C ASN A 178 -22.68 -2.02 8.28
N GLY A 179 -22.40 -0.75 8.57
CA GLY A 179 -22.58 -0.18 9.91
C GLY A 179 -21.66 -0.81 10.96
N ASP A 180 -20.58 -1.44 10.52
CA ASP A 180 -19.57 -2.07 11.39
C ASP A 180 -18.62 -0.99 11.94
N THR A 181 -19.00 -0.40 13.07
CA THR A 181 -18.21 0.66 13.70
C THR A 181 -16.91 0.14 14.32
N GLU A 182 -16.82 -1.14 14.66
CA GLU A 182 -15.61 -1.78 15.19
C GLU A 182 -14.59 -2.02 14.07
N GLY A 183 -15.04 -2.58 12.95
CA GLY A 183 -14.21 -2.77 11.74
C GLY A 183 -13.77 -1.45 11.12
N LEU A 184 -14.69 -0.46 11.06
CA LEU A 184 -14.37 0.91 10.63
C LEU A 184 -13.30 1.54 11.51
N GLY A 185 -13.42 1.44 12.85
CA GLY A 185 -12.39 1.75 13.84
C GLY A 185 -11.80 3.17 13.74
N LEU A 186 -12.60 4.14 13.27
CA LEU A 186 -12.23 5.55 13.15
C LEU A 186 -12.67 6.35 14.39
N PRO A 187 -12.01 7.48 14.70
CA PRO A 187 -12.52 8.44 15.68
C PRO A 187 -13.91 8.95 15.28
N GLU A 188 -14.81 9.10 16.26
CA GLU A 188 -16.16 9.62 16.00
C GLU A 188 -16.15 10.99 15.29
N ALA A 189 -15.20 11.85 15.62
CA ALA A 189 -15.03 13.16 14.99
C ALA A 189 -14.68 13.09 13.47
N SER A 190 -14.19 11.96 13.00
CA SER A 190 -13.88 11.73 11.58
C SER A 190 -15.05 11.17 10.78
N ILE A 191 -16.18 10.82 11.43
CA ILE A 191 -17.36 10.24 10.79
C ILE A 191 -18.42 11.34 10.66
N TYR A 192 -18.79 11.66 9.43
CA TYR A 192 -19.68 12.80 9.11
C TYR A 192 -21.11 12.34 8.78
N ALA A 193 -21.29 11.10 8.29
CA ALA A 193 -22.57 10.54 7.98
C ALA A 193 -22.71 9.09 8.46
N SER A 194 -23.89 8.74 8.93
CA SER A 194 -24.25 7.34 9.20
C SER A 194 -24.68 6.65 7.92
N VAL A 195 -24.47 5.33 7.83
CA VAL A 195 -25.02 4.55 6.73
C VAL A 195 -26.56 4.62 6.73
N PRO A 196 -27.21 4.85 5.58
CA PRO A 196 -28.66 4.82 5.48
C PRO A 196 -29.24 3.44 5.81
N ALA A 197 -30.55 3.43 6.19
CA ALA A 197 -31.22 2.19 6.55
C ALA A 197 -31.37 1.24 5.34
N ASP A 198 -31.30 -0.07 5.63
CA ASP A 198 -31.62 -1.13 4.65
C ASP A 198 -30.71 -1.13 3.39
N VAL A 199 -29.49 -0.59 3.48
CA VAL A 199 -28.48 -0.72 2.42
C VAL A 199 -28.06 -2.18 2.29
N THR A 200 -28.02 -2.68 1.05
CA THR A 200 -27.47 -3.99 0.73
C THR A 200 -26.04 -3.82 0.22
N VAL A 201 -25.05 -4.36 0.93
CA VAL A 201 -23.64 -4.25 0.51
C VAL A 201 -23.31 -5.30 -0.53
N VAL A 202 -22.67 -4.89 -1.63
CA VAL A 202 -22.18 -5.76 -2.70
C VAL A 202 -20.65 -5.63 -2.74
N PRO A 203 -19.89 -6.50 -2.05
CA PRO A 203 -18.44 -6.43 -2.08
C PRO A 203 -17.91 -6.96 -3.42
N LEU A 204 -16.95 -6.24 -4.00
CA LEU A 204 -16.09 -6.68 -5.10
C LEU A 204 -14.63 -6.71 -4.63
N GLU A 205 -13.71 -7.20 -5.45
CA GLU A 205 -12.31 -7.30 -5.04
C GLU A 205 -11.70 -5.91 -4.83
N THR A 206 -12.04 -4.94 -5.72
CA THR A 206 -11.55 -3.56 -5.63
C THR A 206 -12.69 -2.54 -5.82
N ASP A 207 -12.48 -1.31 -5.33
CA ASP A 207 -13.42 -0.21 -5.55
C ASP A 207 -13.51 0.16 -7.03
N GLN A 208 -12.41 0.03 -7.78
CA GLN A 208 -12.39 0.30 -9.22
C GLN A 208 -13.26 -0.69 -10.00
N GLU A 209 -13.38 -1.94 -9.55
CA GLU A 209 -14.33 -2.89 -10.15
C GLU A 209 -15.78 -2.45 -9.98
N CYS A 210 -16.12 -1.78 -8.87
CA CYS A 210 -17.45 -1.21 -8.68
C CYS A 210 -17.76 -0.14 -9.73
N ALA A 211 -16.84 0.81 -9.95
CA ALA A 211 -16.97 1.86 -10.95
C ALA A 211 -17.06 1.29 -12.36
N GLN A 212 -16.18 0.35 -12.71
CA GLN A 212 -16.16 -0.32 -14.00
C GLN A 212 -17.43 -1.14 -14.25
N ALA A 213 -17.98 -1.79 -13.24
CA ALA A 213 -19.22 -2.54 -13.35
C ALA A 213 -20.42 -1.63 -13.66
N ILE A 214 -20.52 -0.44 -13.03
CA ILE A 214 -21.52 0.58 -13.39
C ILE A 214 -21.31 1.02 -14.84
N ALA A 215 -20.08 1.35 -15.23
CA ALA A 215 -19.77 1.76 -16.59
C ALA A 215 -20.08 0.69 -17.64
N ALA A 216 -19.97 -0.59 -17.27
CA ALA A 216 -20.35 -1.72 -18.11
C ALA A 216 -21.88 -1.99 -18.13
N GLY A 217 -22.69 -1.21 -17.42
CA GLY A 217 -24.14 -1.34 -17.36
C GLY A 217 -24.64 -2.40 -16.39
N ARG A 218 -23.87 -2.78 -15.38
CA ARG A 218 -24.32 -3.65 -14.28
C ARG A 218 -25.34 -2.90 -13.43
N THR A 219 -26.44 -3.56 -13.04
CA THR A 219 -27.61 -2.94 -12.39
C THR A 219 -28.01 -3.57 -11.06
N ASP A 220 -27.21 -4.49 -10.53
CA ASP A 220 -27.47 -5.12 -9.22
C ASP A 220 -26.99 -4.26 -8.04
N PHE A 221 -26.36 -3.13 -8.31
CA PHE A 221 -26.11 -2.02 -7.39
C PHE A 221 -26.13 -0.69 -8.17
N VAL A 222 -26.37 0.41 -7.48
CA VAL A 222 -26.56 1.73 -8.09
C VAL A 222 -25.51 2.76 -7.67
N ALA A 223 -24.66 2.40 -6.71
CA ALA A 223 -23.68 3.30 -6.12
C ALA A 223 -22.46 2.52 -5.64
N TYR A 224 -21.38 3.23 -5.38
CA TYR A 224 -20.22 2.71 -4.67
C TYR A 224 -19.62 3.76 -3.72
N VAL A 225 -18.85 3.30 -2.73
CA VAL A 225 -18.14 4.17 -1.79
C VAL A 225 -16.65 3.94 -1.97
N THR A 226 -15.89 5.02 -2.06
CA THR A 226 -14.40 5.00 -2.14
C THR A 226 -13.83 6.37 -1.80
N SER A 227 -12.52 6.53 -1.94
CA SER A 227 -11.83 7.82 -1.81
C SER A 227 -12.33 8.83 -2.85
N GLU A 228 -12.44 10.10 -2.44
CA GLU A 228 -12.84 11.21 -3.35
C GLU A 228 -11.95 11.29 -4.58
N THR A 229 -10.64 11.09 -4.43
CA THR A 229 -9.67 11.14 -5.53
C THR A 229 -9.95 10.08 -6.60
N VAL A 230 -10.42 8.89 -6.21
CA VAL A 230 -10.80 7.81 -7.15
C VAL A 230 -12.06 8.18 -7.90
N VAL A 231 -13.06 8.74 -7.20
CA VAL A 231 -14.30 9.17 -7.85
C VAL A 231 -14.04 10.30 -8.85
N ASP A 232 -13.22 11.29 -8.46
CA ASP A 232 -12.89 12.41 -9.34
C ASP A 232 -12.12 11.95 -10.58
N ALA A 233 -11.17 11.01 -10.42
CA ALA A 233 -10.46 10.40 -11.55
C ALA A 233 -11.45 9.65 -12.49
N ASN A 234 -12.36 8.84 -11.94
CA ASN A 234 -13.35 8.11 -12.72
C ASN A 234 -14.28 9.05 -13.51
N ILE A 235 -14.69 10.18 -12.91
CA ILE A 235 -15.49 11.21 -13.58
C ILE A 235 -14.66 11.88 -14.70
N ALA A 236 -13.41 12.21 -14.44
CA ALA A 236 -12.50 12.80 -15.42
C ALA A 236 -12.27 11.88 -16.64
N GLU A 237 -12.24 10.55 -16.41
CA GLU A 237 -12.17 9.54 -17.46
C GLU A 237 -13.49 9.33 -18.21
N GLY A 238 -14.56 10.02 -17.80
CA GLY A 238 -15.88 9.96 -18.46
C GLY A 238 -16.72 8.76 -18.04
N MET A 239 -16.46 8.14 -16.90
CA MET A 239 -17.34 7.10 -16.36
C MET A 239 -18.73 7.69 -16.06
N PRO A 240 -19.83 6.95 -16.29
CA PRO A 240 -21.19 7.44 -16.10
C PRO A 240 -21.62 7.43 -14.62
N VAL A 241 -20.86 8.15 -13.79
CA VAL A 241 -21.10 8.26 -12.34
C VAL A 241 -21.13 9.72 -11.91
N VAL A 242 -21.82 10.00 -10.81
CA VAL A 242 -21.92 11.31 -10.17
C VAL A 242 -21.51 11.19 -8.72
N LYS A 243 -20.61 12.05 -8.26
CA LYS A 243 -20.23 12.16 -6.86
C LYS A 243 -21.34 12.86 -6.09
N LEU A 244 -21.82 12.28 -5.00
CA LEU A 244 -22.75 12.95 -4.08
C LEU A 244 -22.02 14.02 -3.27
N ASP A 245 -22.77 15.05 -2.88
CA ASP A 245 -22.22 16.12 -2.02
C ASP A 245 -21.93 15.61 -0.61
N GLY A 246 -20.78 16.00 -0.08
CA GLY A 246 -20.35 15.71 1.27
C GLY A 246 -19.60 14.38 1.41
N ALA A 247 -18.66 14.39 2.33
CA ALA A 247 -17.93 13.18 2.72
C ALA A 247 -18.74 12.37 3.74
N VAL A 248 -18.58 11.05 3.72
CA VAL A 248 -19.17 10.18 4.75
C VAL A 248 -18.26 10.03 5.96
N TYR A 249 -16.94 10.09 5.75
CA TYR A 249 -15.90 10.21 6.79
C TYR A 249 -14.59 10.70 6.18
N SER A 250 -13.59 11.00 7.02
CA SER A 250 -12.23 11.31 6.58
C SER A 250 -11.26 10.19 6.98
N GLU A 251 -10.20 10.03 6.17
CA GLU A 251 -9.20 8.99 6.33
C GLU A 251 -7.81 9.60 6.53
N ASP A 252 -7.11 9.09 7.54
CA ASP A 252 -5.69 9.30 7.75
C ASP A 252 -4.95 8.14 7.07
N LEU A 253 -4.18 8.42 6.03
CA LEU A 253 -3.57 7.39 5.18
C LEU A 253 -2.07 7.29 5.44
N ALA A 254 -1.61 6.09 5.83
CA ALA A 254 -0.26 5.86 6.31
C ALA A 254 0.38 4.60 5.71
N ALA A 255 1.71 4.54 5.73
CA ALA A 255 2.43 3.30 5.44
C ALA A 255 2.26 2.32 6.60
N ALA A 256 2.05 1.04 6.28
CA ALA A 256 1.83 -0.01 7.27
C ALA A 256 2.97 -1.02 7.32
N PHE A 257 3.24 -1.56 8.52
CA PHE A 257 4.30 -2.51 8.83
C PHE A 257 3.71 -3.68 9.59
N ASP A 258 4.07 -4.91 9.21
CA ASP A 258 3.55 -6.12 9.84
C ASP A 258 4.14 -6.33 11.25
N LYS A 259 3.27 -6.41 12.26
CA LYS A 259 3.68 -6.82 13.61
C LYS A 259 4.09 -8.29 13.70
N GLY A 260 3.67 -9.10 12.71
CA GLY A 260 4.02 -10.51 12.59
C GLY A 260 5.34 -10.76 11.84
N SER A 261 6.07 -9.72 11.40
CA SER A 261 7.37 -9.87 10.74
C SER A 261 8.37 -10.62 11.62
N THR A 262 9.19 -11.48 11.01
CA THR A 262 10.26 -12.20 11.71
C THR A 262 11.44 -11.30 12.06
N LEU A 263 11.59 -10.15 11.39
CA LEU A 263 12.59 -9.13 11.66
C LEU A 263 11.95 -7.90 12.32
N ASP A 264 12.70 -7.25 13.20
CA ASP A 264 12.25 -6.01 13.84
C ASP A 264 12.04 -4.89 12.80
N THR A 265 10.82 -4.35 12.72
CA THR A 265 10.41 -3.30 11.79
C THR A 265 10.65 -1.88 12.33
N THR A 266 11.02 -1.74 13.60
CA THR A 266 11.08 -0.45 14.31
C THR A 266 12.01 0.56 13.66
N SER A 267 13.19 0.12 13.22
CA SER A 267 14.18 0.98 12.56
C SER A 267 13.71 1.45 11.19
N LEU A 268 13.07 0.58 10.40
CA LEU A 268 12.48 0.93 9.11
C LEU A 268 11.35 1.94 9.29
N ARG A 269 10.40 1.68 10.20
CA ARG A 269 9.31 2.60 10.50
C ARG A 269 9.82 3.98 10.92
N ALA A 270 10.81 4.03 11.81
CA ALA A 270 11.39 5.30 12.24
C ALA A 270 12.01 6.09 11.08
N LYS A 271 12.62 5.42 10.10
CA LYS A 271 13.15 6.05 8.89
C LYS A 271 12.06 6.57 7.97
N VAL A 272 10.96 5.84 7.83
CA VAL A 272 9.79 6.29 7.04
C VAL A 272 9.12 7.48 7.73
N ASP A 273 8.96 7.47 9.07
CA ASP A 273 8.42 8.60 9.83
C ASP A 273 9.28 9.87 9.68
N GLU A 274 10.62 9.73 9.77
CA GLU A 274 11.57 10.83 9.54
C GLU A 274 11.41 11.40 8.13
N LEU A 275 11.32 10.52 7.11
CA LEU A 275 11.15 10.92 5.72
C LEU A 275 9.81 11.64 5.50
N PHE A 276 8.69 11.06 5.94
CA PHE A 276 7.38 11.67 5.72
C PHE A 276 7.23 13.01 6.45
N THR A 277 7.76 13.12 7.68
CA THR A 277 7.82 14.40 8.41
C THR A 277 8.63 15.46 7.64
N ALA A 278 9.76 15.07 7.06
CA ALA A 278 10.55 15.95 6.21
C ALA A 278 9.81 16.33 4.92
N MET A 279 9.15 15.35 4.25
CA MET A 279 8.40 15.59 3.01
C MET A 279 7.17 16.49 3.22
N HIS A 280 6.52 16.43 4.39
CA HIS A 280 5.50 17.40 4.80
C HIS A 280 6.10 18.80 4.94
N SER A 281 7.22 18.90 5.66
CA SER A 281 7.84 20.20 5.98
C SER A 281 8.43 20.92 4.77
N ASP A 282 8.99 20.18 3.81
CA ASP A 282 9.66 20.73 2.62
C ASP A 282 8.75 20.82 1.38
N GLY A 283 7.49 20.37 1.50
CA GLY A 283 6.46 20.46 0.47
C GLY A 283 6.52 19.38 -0.60
N ARG A 284 7.38 18.34 -0.49
CA ARG A 284 7.43 17.23 -1.46
C ARG A 284 6.12 16.46 -1.52
N LEU A 285 5.48 16.16 -0.37
CA LEU A 285 4.18 15.50 -0.38
C LEU A 285 3.10 16.37 -1.02
N SER A 286 3.06 17.68 -0.70
CA SER A 286 2.16 18.64 -1.34
C SER A 286 2.36 18.70 -2.86
N ALA A 287 3.61 18.68 -3.33
CA ALA A 287 3.92 18.66 -4.76
C ALA A 287 3.40 17.37 -5.44
N LEU A 288 3.60 16.19 -4.83
CA LEU A 288 3.07 14.93 -5.34
C LEU A 288 1.54 14.91 -5.31
N SER A 289 0.92 15.40 -4.22
CA SER A 289 -0.54 15.49 -4.10
C SER A 289 -1.14 16.36 -5.23
N ASN A 290 -0.57 17.54 -5.47
CA ASN A 290 -1.00 18.40 -6.58
C ASN A 290 -0.75 17.78 -7.95
N GLN A 291 0.32 17.00 -8.13
CA GLN A 291 0.62 16.31 -9.39
C GLN A 291 -0.44 15.26 -9.73
N TRP A 292 -0.88 14.47 -8.73
CA TRP A 292 -1.74 13.32 -8.95
C TRP A 292 -3.22 13.59 -8.72
N PHE A 293 -3.55 14.52 -7.81
CA PHE A 293 -4.92 14.80 -7.39
C PHE A 293 -5.40 16.21 -7.78
N GLU A 294 -4.52 17.04 -8.35
CA GLU A 294 -4.80 18.45 -8.66
C GLU A 294 -5.20 19.27 -7.41
N MET A 295 -4.95 18.74 -6.21
CA MET A 295 -5.21 19.38 -4.92
C MET A 295 -4.19 18.94 -3.86
N ASP A 296 -4.01 19.74 -2.83
CA ASP A 296 -3.14 19.41 -1.70
C ASP A 296 -3.92 18.71 -0.59
N LEU A 297 -3.76 17.39 -0.48
CA LEU A 297 -4.39 16.53 0.52
C LEU A 297 -3.43 16.17 1.67
N THR A 298 -2.33 16.92 1.84
CA THR A 298 -1.30 16.60 2.84
C THR A 298 -1.50 17.29 4.19
N ALA A 299 -2.46 18.20 4.29
CA ALA A 299 -2.86 18.81 5.55
C ALA A 299 -3.98 17.99 6.20
N ALA A 300 -3.85 17.69 7.50
CA ALA A 300 -4.92 17.07 8.25
C ALA A 300 -6.21 17.89 8.12
N PRO A 301 -7.37 17.25 7.90
CA PRO A 301 -8.64 17.96 7.90
C PRO A 301 -8.78 18.76 9.21
N ASN A 302 -9.28 19.98 9.11
CA ASN A 302 -9.50 20.81 10.30
C ASN A 302 -10.43 20.07 11.26
N GLN A 303 -9.88 19.64 12.39
CA GLN A 303 -10.64 19.06 13.50
C GLN A 303 -11.49 20.10 14.20
#